data_b4147a44b693ac9b975cda79be6df5ee
#
_entry.id   b4147a44b693ac9b975cda79be6df5ee
#
_cell.length_a   1.000
_cell.length_b   1.000
_cell.length_c   1.000
_cell.angle_alpha   90.00
_cell.angle_beta   90.00
_cell.angle_gamma   90.00
#
_symmetry.space_group_name_H-M   'P 1'
#
loop_
_entity.id
_entity.type
_entity.pdbx_description
1 polymer ?
#
loop_
_entity_poly.entity_id
_entity_poly.type
_entity_poly.pdbx_seq_one_letter_code
_entity_poly.pdbx_strand_id
1 'polypeptide(L)'
;MSNLKLTLACWDYDRTRPLIDGRVKPEGIDLDIRIMRPREMFPRMLEKKEFEVSELSLGSYVTLKGRGSCPFVAVPITLSKIFRHSCIYVRTDAGIKTPQDLRGKRVGTTQLGSTGTVFMNGMMQHEYGVALEDIHWFIGGLDSPTSRPVIALNLPEKVKVDFLSSNQTLEGMLEAGQLDALFALYIPSIFQKGSPRIARLFPNYSERERDYYRRTRIFPIMHTVVMREDVYRQNPWVAGSIYKAFCEARDLAVDGLYDTDALRLSLPWLISHLEETWRVLGKDFWAYGLKPNRPALEAIGQYVYEQGFSPRAVSPDELFVPDM
;
A
#
# COMPACT_ATOMS: atom_id res chain seq x y z
N MET A 1 3.09 -38.45 2.80
CA MET A 1 4.26 -37.55 2.78
C MET A 1 4.05 -36.50 3.86
N SER A 2 5.09 -36.07 4.58
CA SER A 2 4.95 -34.96 5.54
C SER A 2 4.75 -33.64 4.79
N ASN A 3 3.90 -32.77 5.33
CA ASN A 3 3.70 -31.42 4.78
C ASN A 3 5.00 -30.62 4.81
N LEU A 4 5.15 -29.71 3.84
CA LEU A 4 6.26 -28.76 3.80
C LEU A 4 6.03 -27.67 4.88
N LYS A 5 6.99 -27.47 5.75
CA LYS A 5 6.91 -26.42 6.78
C LYS A 5 7.41 -25.10 6.22
N LEU A 6 6.59 -24.03 6.30
CA LEU A 6 6.93 -22.70 5.85
C LEU A 6 6.47 -21.65 6.86
N THR A 7 7.25 -20.58 7.00
CA THR A 7 6.83 -19.39 7.75
C THR A 7 6.15 -18.39 6.82
N LEU A 8 4.96 -17.93 7.21
CA LEU A 8 4.23 -16.85 6.56
C LEU A 8 4.18 -15.64 7.49
N ALA A 9 4.73 -14.50 7.08
CA ALA A 9 4.52 -13.23 7.77
C ALA A 9 3.42 -12.42 7.09
N CYS A 10 2.39 -12.03 7.83
CA CYS A 10 1.30 -11.16 7.31
C CYS A 10 0.66 -10.36 8.45
N TRP A 11 -0.11 -9.33 8.09
CA TRP A 11 -0.95 -8.64 9.06
C TRP A 11 -2.28 -9.38 9.24
N ASP A 12 -2.90 -9.15 10.39
CA ASP A 12 -4.20 -9.70 10.77
C ASP A 12 -5.34 -8.89 10.14
N TYR A 13 -5.67 -9.24 8.90
CA TYR A 13 -6.84 -8.74 8.20
C TYR A 13 -8.02 -9.71 8.35
N ASP A 14 -9.24 -9.24 8.09
CA ASP A 14 -10.42 -10.11 7.98
C ASP A 14 -10.20 -11.28 7.00
N ARG A 15 -9.57 -11.01 5.84
CA ARG A 15 -9.23 -11.95 4.77
C ARG A 15 -7.98 -12.81 5.01
N THR A 16 -7.21 -12.59 6.07
CA THR A 16 -6.15 -13.49 6.52
C THR A 16 -6.54 -14.25 7.78
N ARG A 17 -7.54 -13.80 8.49
CA ARG A 17 -8.02 -14.43 9.72
C ARG A 17 -8.35 -15.93 9.56
N PRO A 18 -9.01 -16.39 8.47
CA PRO A 18 -9.28 -17.82 8.30
C PRO A 18 -8.02 -18.70 8.15
N LEU A 19 -6.92 -18.13 7.65
CA LEU A 19 -5.61 -18.80 7.66
C LEU A 19 -5.01 -18.83 9.06
N ILE A 20 -5.08 -17.70 9.78
CA ILE A 20 -4.51 -17.53 11.13
C ILE A 20 -5.17 -18.46 12.14
N ASP A 21 -6.49 -18.59 12.10
CA ASP A 21 -7.26 -19.43 13.02
C ASP A 21 -7.40 -20.90 12.55
N GLY A 22 -6.83 -21.23 11.40
CA GLY A 22 -6.75 -22.61 10.88
C GLY A 22 -8.01 -23.13 10.22
N ARG A 23 -9.04 -22.30 9.98
CA ARG A 23 -10.24 -22.66 9.20
C ARG A 23 -9.89 -22.96 7.74
N VAL A 24 -8.88 -22.28 7.20
CA VAL A 24 -8.31 -22.52 5.88
C VAL A 24 -6.87 -22.93 6.03
N LYS A 25 -6.45 -23.94 5.29
CA LYS A 25 -5.06 -24.44 5.27
C LYS A 25 -4.62 -24.67 3.84
N PRO A 26 -3.42 -24.21 3.42
CA PRO A 26 -2.91 -24.54 2.10
C PRO A 26 -2.59 -26.04 2.01
N GLU A 27 -2.91 -26.65 0.87
CA GLU A 27 -2.69 -28.08 0.63
C GLU A 27 -1.19 -28.41 0.64
N GLY A 28 -0.81 -29.45 1.38
CA GLY A 28 0.56 -29.93 1.45
C GLY A 28 1.53 -29.06 2.25
N ILE A 29 1.04 -27.99 2.93
CA ILE A 29 1.87 -27.01 3.65
C ILE A 29 1.40 -26.87 5.10
N ASP A 30 2.34 -26.92 6.02
CA ASP A 30 2.17 -26.51 7.41
C ASP A 30 2.71 -25.08 7.57
N LEU A 31 1.81 -24.09 7.73
CA LEU A 31 2.19 -22.69 7.90
C LEU A 31 2.41 -22.33 9.36
N ASP A 32 3.60 -21.83 9.68
CA ASP A 32 3.87 -21.06 10.91
C ASP A 32 3.59 -19.57 10.60
N ILE A 33 2.43 -19.07 11.06
CA ILE A 33 1.99 -17.72 10.72
C ILE A 33 2.48 -16.72 11.76
N ARG A 34 3.27 -15.73 11.31
CA ARG A 34 3.80 -14.62 12.11
C ARG A 34 2.98 -13.35 11.85
N ILE A 35 2.18 -12.96 12.83
CA ILE A 35 1.35 -11.75 12.75
C ILE A 35 2.22 -10.54 13.11
N MET A 36 2.43 -9.65 12.14
CA MET A 36 3.26 -8.46 12.31
C MET A 36 2.67 -7.26 11.58
N ARG A 37 2.91 -6.06 12.11
CA ARG A 37 2.60 -4.83 11.36
C ARG A 37 3.54 -4.65 10.17
N PRO A 38 3.05 -4.09 9.03
CA PRO A 38 3.88 -3.87 7.83
C PRO A 38 5.21 -3.15 8.10
N ARG A 39 5.20 -2.13 8.97
CA ARG A 39 6.41 -1.36 9.34
C ARG A 39 7.49 -2.18 10.06
N GLU A 40 7.13 -3.29 10.68
CA GLU A 40 8.06 -4.22 11.31
C GLU A 40 8.47 -5.33 10.35
N MET A 41 7.50 -5.91 9.66
CA MET A 41 7.66 -7.07 8.77
C MET A 41 8.50 -6.74 7.51
N PHE A 42 8.21 -5.61 6.85
CA PHE A 42 8.86 -5.31 5.57
C PHE A 42 10.38 -5.12 5.67
N PRO A 43 10.95 -4.41 6.65
CA PRO A 43 12.41 -4.36 6.82
C PRO A 43 13.03 -5.74 7.05
N ARG A 44 12.43 -6.58 7.87
CA ARG A 44 12.91 -7.95 8.15
C ARG A 44 12.94 -8.80 6.88
N MET A 45 11.88 -8.70 6.05
CA MET A 45 11.84 -9.42 4.78
C MET A 45 12.84 -8.87 3.76
N LEU A 46 12.91 -7.53 3.60
CA LEU A 46 13.77 -6.89 2.60
C LEU A 46 15.27 -7.05 2.92
N GLU A 47 15.67 -6.87 4.19
CA GLU A 47 17.06 -6.91 4.61
C GLU A 47 17.56 -8.33 4.89
N LYS A 48 16.72 -9.12 5.60
CA LYS A 48 17.15 -10.42 6.13
C LYS A 48 16.57 -11.62 5.37
N LYS A 49 15.55 -11.40 4.52
CA LYS A 49 14.80 -12.49 3.85
C LYS A 49 14.29 -13.53 4.86
N GLU A 50 13.82 -13.05 6.01
CA GLU A 50 13.62 -13.85 7.22
C GLU A 50 12.53 -14.91 7.08
N PHE A 51 11.53 -14.66 6.23
CA PHE A 51 10.36 -15.52 6.05
C PHE A 51 10.39 -16.19 4.67
N GLU A 52 9.91 -17.42 4.57
CA GLU A 52 9.74 -18.12 3.29
C GLU A 52 8.69 -17.42 2.42
N VAL A 53 7.58 -16.99 3.05
CA VAL A 53 6.47 -16.27 2.43
C VAL A 53 6.16 -15.04 3.29
N SER A 54 5.89 -13.90 2.67
CA SER A 54 5.59 -12.66 3.41
C SER A 54 4.68 -11.74 2.62
N GLU A 55 3.82 -11.02 3.32
CA GLU A 55 3.27 -9.76 2.81
C GLU A 55 4.40 -8.76 2.59
N LEU A 56 4.36 -8.01 1.49
CA LEU A 56 5.36 -7.00 1.17
C LEU A 56 4.75 -5.78 0.48
N SER A 57 5.38 -4.61 0.66
CA SER A 57 5.07 -3.38 -0.06
C SER A 57 5.17 -3.60 -1.57
N LEU A 58 4.09 -3.37 -2.32
CA LEU A 58 4.09 -3.55 -3.77
C LEU A 58 5.05 -2.59 -4.47
N GLY A 59 5.11 -1.32 -4.04
CA GLY A 59 6.04 -0.34 -4.59
C GLY A 59 7.51 -0.75 -4.39
N SER A 60 7.86 -1.28 -3.20
CA SER A 60 9.20 -1.83 -2.93
C SER A 60 9.50 -3.02 -3.83
N TYR A 61 8.56 -3.94 -3.99
CA TYR A 61 8.71 -5.11 -4.86
C TYR A 61 8.91 -4.70 -6.33
N VAL A 62 8.07 -3.81 -6.84
CA VAL A 62 8.17 -3.29 -8.23
C VAL A 62 9.51 -2.57 -8.45
N THR A 63 9.95 -1.77 -7.47
CA THR A 63 11.26 -1.09 -7.51
C THR A 63 12.41 -2.09 -7.65
N LEU A 64 12.42 -3.14 -6.83
CA LEU A 64 13.46 -4.18 -6.89
C LEU A 64 13.41 -4.98 -8.20
N LYS A 65 12.22 -5.30 -8.71
CA LYS A 65 12.03 -5.97 -10.01
C LYS A 65 12.58 -5.12 -11.14
N GLY A 66 12.24 -3.85 -11.18
CA GLY A 66 12.71 -2.93 -12.21
C GLY A 66 14.23 -2.71 -12.20
N ARG A 67 14.86 -2.79 -11.02
CA ARG A 67 16.32 -2.74 -10.83
C ARG A 67 17.04 -4.06 -11.13
N GLY A 68 16.30 -5.15 -11.36
CA GLY A 68 16.91 -6.48 -11.59
C GLY A 68 17.56 -7.10 -10.37
N SER A 69 17.23 -6.64 -9.16
CA SER A 69 17.85 -7.08 -7.89
C SER A 69 16.84 -7.71 -6.91
N CYS A 70 15.69 -8.18 -7.42
CA CYS A 70 14.61 -8.71 -6.60
C CYS A 70 14.87 -10.19 -6.24
N PRO A 71 15.06 -10.54 -4.95
CA PRO A 71 15.27 -11.92 -4.52
C PRO A 71 13.95 -12.65 -4.23
N PHE A 72 12.84 -12.10 -4.70
CA PHE A 72 11.50 -12.61 -4.44
C PHE A 72 10.73 -12.84 -5.73
N VAL A 73 9.79 -13.75 -5.68
CA VAL A 73 8.69 -13.90 -6.64
C VAL A 73 7.38 -13.54 -5.94
N ALA A 74 6.45 -12.89 -6.63
CA ALA A 74 5.14 -12.60 -6.05
C ALA A 74 4.09 -13.58 -6.52
N VAL A 75 3.16 -13.90 -5.63
CA VAL A 75 1.89 -14.55 -5.91
C VAL A 75 0.84 -13.45 -6.11
N PRO A 76 -0.09 -13.55 -7.07
CA PRO A 76 -1.02 -12.45 -7.39
C PRO A 76 -2.13 -12.26 -6.33
N ILE A 77 -1.71 -12.18 -5.07
CA ILE A 77 -2.54 -11.90 -3.90
C ILE A 77 -2.40 -10.42 -3.56
N THR A 78 -3.39 -9.62 -3.92
CA THR A 78 -3.42 -8.19 -3.65
C THR A 78 -3.98 -7.94 -2.26
N LEU A 79 -3.14 -8.20 -1.24
CA LEU A 79 -3.57 -8.36 0.14
C LEU A 79 -4.10 -7.07 0.78
N SER A 80 -3.53 -5.92 0.44
CA SER A 80 -3.96 -4.62 0.95
C SER A 80 -4.24 -3.65 -0.19
N LYS A 81 -5.43 -3.06 -0.20
CA LYS A 81 -5.86 -2.03 -1.16
C LYS A 81 -6.51 -0.87 -0.41
N ILE A 82 -6.22 0.36 -0.81
CA ILE A 82 -6.84 1.55 -0.23
C ILE A 82 -6.64 2.76 -1.12
N PHE A 83 -7.69 3.55 -1.34
CA PHE A 83 -7.58 4.88 -1.94
C PHE A 83 -6.82 5.84 -1.02
N ARG A 84 -6.21 6.88 -1.60
CA ARG A 84 -5.28 7.75 -0.86
C ARG A 84 -5.61 9.24 -0.90
N HIS A 85 -6.74 9.65 -1.46
CA HIS A 85 -7.15 11.05 -1.43
C HIS A 85 -7.33 11.56 0.01
N SER A 86 -7.83 10.71 0.92
CA SER A 86 -8.00 11.03 2.34
C SER A 86 -6.68 11.20 3.11
N CYS A 87 -5.54 10.85 2.50
CA CYS A 87 -4.22 10.79 3.13
C CYS A 87 -3.37 12.05 2.92
N ILE A 88 -3.92 13.09 2.27
CA ILE A 88 -3.24 14.36 2.03
C ILE A 88 -3.82 15.41 2.96
N TYR A 89 -2.98 15.90 3.86
CA TYR A 89 -3.31 16.91 4.86
C TYR A 89 -2.59 18.20 4.58
N VAL A 90 -3.26 19.33 4.82
CA VAL A 90 -2.74 20.67 4.57
C VAL A 90 -2.95 21.57 5.79
N ARG A 91 -2.07 22.52 5.99
CA ARG A 91 -2.34 23.61 6.94
C ARG A 91 -3.40 24.52 6.38
N THR A 92 -4.35 24.91 7.21
CA THR A 92 -5.48 25.77 6.82
C THR A 92 -5.06 27.19 6.44
N ASP A 93 -3.90 27.65 6.92
CA ASP A 93 -3.31 28.96 6.65
C ASP A 93 -2.20 28.94 5.57
N ALA A 94 -1.88 27.78 4.96
CA ALA A 94 -0.85 27.66 3.93
C ALA A 94 -1.33 28.09 2.51
N GLY A 95 -2.60 28.48 2.36
CA GLY A 95 -3.18 28.91 1.09
C GLY A 95 -3.39 27.78 0.08
N ILE A 96 -3.40 26.51 0.55
CA ILE A 96 -3.61 25.33 -0.29
C ILE A 96 -5.10 25.00 -0.31
N LYS A 97 -5.76 25.21 -1.44
CA LYS A 97 -7.19 24.93 -1.68
C LYS A 97 -7.40 23.85 -2.73
N THR A 98 -6.48 23.75 -3.67
CA THR A 98 -6.50 22.79 -4.77
C THR A 98 -5.18 21.99 -4.81
N PRO A 99 -5.13 20.82 -5.45
CA PRO A 99 -3.89 20.07 -5.62
C PRO A 99 -2.78 20.88 -6.29
N GLN A 100 -3.11 21.77 -7.23
CA GLN A 100 -2.15 22.61 -7.94
C GLN A 100 -1.41 23.60 -7.03
N ASP A 101 -2.02 23.97 -5.90
CA ASP A 101 -1.40 24.86 -4.91
C ASP A 101 -0.25 24.19 -4.12
N LEU A 102 -0.06 22.87 -4.30
CA LEU A 102 1.09 22.14 -3.73
C LEU A 102 2.40 22.46 -4.44
N ARG A 103 2.37 23.05 -5.65
CA ARG A 103 3.60 23.45 -6.35
C ARG A 103 4.42 24.45 -5.53
N GLY A 104 5.70 24.16 -5.36
CA GLY A 104 6.62 24.97 -4.56
C GLY A 104 6.44 24.86 -3.04
N LYS A 105 5.50 24.04 -2.57
CA LYS A 105 5.24 23.87 -1.13
C LYS A 105 6.19 22.86 -0.49
N ARG A 106 6.34 23.01 0.82
CA ARG A 106 7.10 22.10 1.71
C ARG A 106 6.15 20.99 2.17
N VAL A 107 6.37 19.77 1.69
CA VAL A 107 5.49 18.63 1.97
C VAL A 107 6.25 17.54 2.68
N GLY A 108 5.72 17.10 3.81
CA GLY A 108 6.28 16.01 4.59
C GLY A 108 5.71 14.65 4.17
N THR A 109 6.56 13.63 4.15
CA THR A 109 6.16 12.22 4.05
C THR A 109 7.12 11.32 4.80
N THR A 110 6.65 10.16 5.25
CA THR A 110 7.51 9.22 5.96
C THR A 110 8.49 8.50 5.02
N GLN A 111 8.09 8.30 3.77
CA GLN A 111 8.92 7.57 2.80
C GLN A 111 8.38 7.79 1.37
N LEU A 112 9.16 8.39 0.49
CA LEU A 112 8.75 8.64 -0.91
C LEU A 112 8.50 7.35 -1.70
N GLY A 113 9.36 6.33 -1.53
CA GLY A 113 9.25 5.05 -2.24
C GLY A 113 8.23 4.07 -1.62
N SER A 114 7.47 4.45 -0.59
CA SER A 114 6.38 3.61 -0.09
C SER A 114 5.25 3.53 -1.13
N THR A 115 4.58 2.38 -1.23
CA THR A 115 3.50 2.19 -2.21
C THR A 115 2.43 3.28 -2.13
N GLY A 116 2.02 3.65 -0.92
CA GLY A 116 1.00 4.69 -0.73
C GLY A 116 1.44 6.06 -1.23
N THR A 117 2.70 6.46 -0.97
CA THR A 117 3.24 7.73 -1.45
C THR A 117 3.45 7.71 -2.96
N VAL A 118 3.91 6.58 -3.53
CA VAL A 118 4.02 6.41 -4.99
C VAL A 118 2.66 6.59 -5.68
N PHE A 119 1.59 6.00 -5.14
CA PHE A 119 0.24 6.20 -5.68
C PHE A 119 -0.27 7.62 -5.47
N MET A 120 0.00 8.27 -4.34
CA MET A 120 -0.37 9.67 -4.14
C MET A 120 0.32 10.59 -5.15
N ASN A 121 1.63 10.42 -5.36
CA ASN A 121 2.40 11.20 -6.33
C ASN A 121 1.94 10.93 -7.77
N GLY A 122 1.72 9.66 -8.15
CA GLY A 122 1.18 9.32 -9.45
C GLY A 122 -0.20 9.93 -9.68
N MET A 123 -1.09 9.88 -8.70
CA MET A 123 -2.37 10.56 -8.75
C MET A 123 -2.22 12.08 -8.89
N MET A 124 -1.30 12.72 -8.11
CA MET A 124 -1.04 14.17 -8.24
C MET A 124 -0.57 14.53 -9.65
N GLN A 125 0.30 13.74 -10.23
CA GLN A 125 0.84 13.99 -11.57
C GLN A 125 -0.23 13.77 -12.66
N HIS A 126 -0.90 12.62 -12.67
CA HIS A 126 -1.78 12.22 -13.77
C HIS A 126 -3.16 12.85 -13.73
N GLU A 127 -3.69 13.14 -12.52
CA GLU A 127 -5.03 13.72 -12.37
C GLU A 127 -5.00 15.25 -12.19
N TYR A 128 -3.90 15.78 -11.62
CA TYR A 128 -3.86 17.20 -11.23
C TYR A 128 -2.65 17.96 -11.82
N GLY A 129 -1.78 17.29 -12.55
CA GLY A 129 -0.61 17.90 -13.19
C GLY A 129 0.46 18.39 -12.22
N VAL A 130 0.53 17.87 -10.99
CA VAL A 130 1.54 18.23 -9.99
C VAL A 130 2.58 17.12 -9.96
N ALA A 131 3.76 17.39 -10.51
CA ALA A 131 4.85 16.43 -10.59
C ALA A 131 5.62 16.31 -9.27
N LEU A 132 6.39 15.22 -9.11
CA LEU A 132 7.21 14.98 -7.92
C LEU A 132 8.20 16.11 -7.66
N GLU A 133 8.82 16.65 -8.72
CA GLU A 133 9.79 17.77 -8.69
C GLU A 133 9.16 19.14 -8.43
N ASP A 134 7.85 19.29 -8.55
CA ASP A 134 7.14 20.53 -8.22
C ASP A 134 7.08 20.79 -6.71
N ILE A 135 7.42 19.79 -5.90
CA ILE A 135 7.27 19.81 -4.44
C ILE A 135 8.65 19.73 -3.75
N HIS A 136 8.81 20.47 -2.67
CA HIS A 136 9.98 20.35 -1.79
C HIS A 136 9.65 19.34 -0.67
N TRP A 137 10.26 18.17 -0.74
CA TRP A 137 9.97 17.03 0.14
C TRP A 137 10.77 17.05 1.42
N PHE A 138 10.11 16.73 2.53
CA PHE A 138 10.72 16.51 3.84
C PHE A 138 10.43 15.08 4.28
N ILE A 139 11.48 14.29 4.53
CA ILE A 139 11.35 12.86 4.87
C ILE A 139 11.74 12.64 6.32
N GLY A 140 10.82 12.03 7.09
CA GLY A 140 11.05 11.72 8.50
C GLY A 140 9.90 10.96 9.14
N GLY A 141 9.99 10.72 10.44
CA GLY A 141 8.89 10.11 11.18
C GLY A 141 7.69 11.03 11.32
N LEU A 142 6.48 10.49 11.32
CA LEU A 142 5.26 11.27 11.41
C LEU A 142 5.12 11.89 12.82
N ASP A 143 5.03 11.06 13.83
CA ASP A 143 4.81 11.38 15.25
C ASP A 143 6.00 11.02 16.16
N SER A 144 6.92 10.24 15.64
CA SER A 144 8.16 9.80 16.31
C SER A 144 9.30 9.76 15.31
N PRO A 145 10.55 10.04 15.71
CA PRO A 145 11.69 9.95 14.83
C PRO A 145 11.80 8.55 14.20
N THR A 146 12.17 8.49 12.92
CA THR A 146 12.29 7.21 12.21
C THR A 146 13.69 7.03 11.60
N SER A 147 14.06 5.77 11.38
CA SER A 147 15.29 5.39 10.70
C SER A 147 15.18 5.63 9.18
N ARG A 148 16.32 5.59 8.49
CA ARG A 148 16.41 5.74 7.03
C ARG A 148 15.61 4.66 6.30
N PRO A 149 15.14 4.94 5.06
CA PRO A 149 14.48 3.95 4.22
C PRO A 149 15.36 2.74 3.97
N VAL A 150 14.77 1.53 4.00
CA VAL A 150 15.47 0.25 3.73
C VAL A 150 15.96 0.17 2.27
N ILE A 151 15.17 0.72 1.34
CA ILE A 151 15.55 0.79 -0.08
C ILE A 151 16.06 2.19 -0.36
N ALA A 152 17.30 2.30 -0.84
CA ALA A 152 17.86 3.57 -1.25
C ALA A 152 17.04 4.22 -2.36
N LEU A 153 16.76 5.50 -2.20
CA LEU A 153 16.05 6.30 -3.20
C LEU A 153 17.06 6.84 -4.21
N ASN A 154 16.95 6.39 -5.46
CA ASN A 154 17.68 6.98 -6.58
C ASN A 154 16.77 8.03 -7.21
N LEU A 155 16.65 9.19 -6.55
CA LEU A 155 15.79 10.27 -7.01
C LEU A 155 16.46 11.04 -8.16
N PRO A 156 15.67 11.55 -9.14
CA PRO A 156 16.17 12.51 -10.11
C PRO A 156 16.71 13.76 -9.41
N GLU A 157 17.82 14.33 -9.92
CA GLU A 157 18.50 15.51 -9.34
C GLU A 157 17.57 16.72 -9.13
N LYS A 158 16.54 16.85 -9.97
CA LYS A 158 15.55 17.92 -9.90
C LYS A 158 14.60 17.80 -8.71
N VAL A 159 14.50 16.65 -8.05
CA VAL A 159 13.63 16.43 -6.88
C VAL A 159 14.33 16.93 -5.62
N LYS A 160 13.77 17.96 -5.01
CA LYS A 160 14.30 18.55 -3.76
C LYS A 160 13.85 17.74 -2.56
N VAL A 161 14.80 17.21 -1.79
CA VAL A 161 14.53 16.36 -0.61
C VAL A 161 15.43 16.76 0.55
N ASP A 162 14.82 17.01 1.71
CA ASP A 162 15.49 17.14 3.00
C ASP A 162 15.09 16.01 3.92
N PHE A 163 16.03 15.50 4.69
CA PHE A 163 15.78 14.50 5.73
C PHE A 163 15.71 15.19 7.09
N LEU A 164 14.70 14.83 7.88
CA LEU A 164 14.55 15.32 9.23
C LEU A 164 15.70 14.85 10.13
N SER A 165 16.09 15.71 11.04
CA SER A 165 17.02 15.34 12.12
C SER A 165 16.32 14.42 13.14
N SER A 166 17.13 13.73 13.96
CA SER A 166 16.65 12.71 14.91
C SER A 166 15.73 13.24 16.02
N ASN A 167 15.64 14.55 16.19
CA ASN A 167 14.79 15.22 17.17
C ASN A 167 13.55 15.90 16.55
N GLN A 168 13.32 15.75 15.24
CA GLN A 168 12.21 16.35 14.53
C GLN A 168 11.18 15.29 14.15
N THR A 169 9.91 15.70 14.06
CA THR A 169 8.81 14.91 13.50
C THR A 169 8.05 15.75 12.49
N LEU A 170 7.41 15.08 11.53
CA LEU A 170 6.63 15.75 10.49
C LEU A 170 5.42 16.49 11.09
N GLU A 171 4.76 15.92 12.10
CA GLU A 171 3.65 16.58 12.81
C GLU A 171 4.13 17.85 13.52
N GLY A 172 5.24 17.77 14.26
CA GLY A 172 5.79 18.92 14.94
C GLY A 172 6.18 20.06 13.99
N MET A 173 6.79 19.72 12.84
CA MET A 173 7.12 20.70 11.81
C MET A 173 5.87 21.31 11.14
N LEU A 174 4.81 20.51 10.93
CA LEU A 174 3.55 21.01 10.40
C LEU A 174 2.88 21.98 11.36
N GLU A 175 2.82 21.67 12.66
CA GLU A 175 2.29 22.57 13.70
C GLU A 175 3.09 23.87 13.81
N ALA A 176 4.42 23.77 13.73
CA ALA A 176 5.33 24.93 13.79
C ALA A 176 5.32 25.80 12.51
N GLY A 177 4.59 25.39 11.47
CA GLY A 177 4.54 26.11 10.19
C GLY A 177 5.79 25.95 9.32
N GLN A 178 6.63 24.98 9.63
CA GLN A 178 7.81 24.61 8.84
C GLN A 178 7.45 23.73 7.64
N LEU A 179 6.30 23.04 7.69
CA LEU A 179 5.69 22.33 6.57
C LEU A 179 4.34 22.94 6.22
N ASP A 180 3.93 22.83 4.97
CA ASP A 180 2.67 23.33 4.44
C ASP A 180 1.64 22.19 4.28
N ALA A 181 2.10 20.95 4.04
CA ALA A 181 1.26 19.77 3.87
C ALA A 181 1.97 18.47 4.30
N LEU A 182 1.18 17.40 4.43
CA LEU A 182 1.66 16.03 4.67
C LEU A 182 1.00 15.05 3.70
N PHE A 183 1.81 14.16 3.13
CA PHE A 183 1.35 12.91 2.51
C PHE A 183 1.56 11.80 3.55
N ALA A 184 0.50 11.49 4.30
CA ALA A 184 0.57 10.62 5.47
C ALA A 184 -0.13 9.28 5.22
N LEU A 185 0.58 8.17 5.45
CA LEU A 185 0.03 6.82 5.25
C LEU A 185 -1.00 6.42 6.32
N TYR A 186 -0.98 7.10 7.45
CA TYR A 186 -1.92 6.96 8.56
C TYR A 186 -2.34 8.35 9.05
N ILE A 187 -3.47 8.41 9.74
CA ILE A 187 -4.08 9.67 10.15
C ILE A 187 -3.17 10.35 11.19
N PRO A 188 -2.71 11.60 10.95
CA PRO A 188 -1.90 12.34 11.90
C PRO A 188 -2.62 12.54 13.24
N SER A 189 -1.88 12.41 14.36
CA SER A 189 -2.45 12.51 15.71
C SER A 189 -3.03 13.91 15.96
N ILE A 190 -2.39 14.94 15.43
CA ILE A 190 -2.85 16.35 15.52
C ILE A 190 -4.19 16.55 14.80
N PHE A 191 -4.42 15.85 13.68
CA PHE A 191 -5.71 15.86 12.99
C PHE A 191 -6.78 15.10 13.78
N GLN A 192 -6.45 13.93 14.34
CA GLN A 192 -7.37 13.17 15.20
C GLN A 192 -7.83 13.95 16.44
N LYS A 193 -6.95 14.78 17.00
CA LYS A 193 -7.25 15.66 18.14
C LYS A 193 -8.11 16.88 17.75
N GLY A 194 -8.47 17.02 16.48
CA GLY A 194 -9.35 18.11 16.01
C GLY A 194 -8.67 19.46 15.89
N SER A 195 -7.36 19.51 15.64
CA SER A 195 -6.65 20.78 15.43
C SER A 195 -7.29 21.58 14.28
N PRO A 196 -7.72 22.85 14.49
CA PRO A 196 -8.31 23.67 13.46
C PRO A 196 -7.30 24.13 12.38
N ARG A 197 -6.00 23.91 12.65
CA ARG A 197 -4.92 24.29 11.73
C ARG A 197 -4.70 23.26 10.62
N ILE A 198 -5.27 22.06 10.74
CA ILE A 198 -5.02 20.96 9.81
C ILE A 198 -6.34 20.49 9.21
N ALA A 199 -6.38 20.40 7.90
CA ALA A 199 -7.52 19.87 7.15
C ALA A 199 -7.07 18.84 6.13
N ARG A 200 -7.98 18.04 5.60
CA ARG A 200 -7.71 17.25 4.39
C ARG A 200 -7.75 18.15 3.16
N LEU A 201 -6.83 17.93 2.23
CA LEU A 201 -6.87 18.60 0.92
C LEU A 201 -8.17 18.28 0.16
N PHE A 202 -8.67 17.06 0.33
CA PHE A 202 -9.93 16.60 -0.23
C PHE A 202 -10.96 16.37 0.88
N PRO A 203 -11.75 17.38 1.29
CA PRO A 203 -12.74 17.18 2.36
C PRO A 203 -13.82 16.16 1.98
N ASN A 204 -14.18 16.08 0.70
CA ASN A 204 -15.12 15.12 0.12
C ASN A 204 -14.40 13.92 -0.53
N TYR A 205 -13.32 13.42 0.09
CA TYR A 205 -12.45 12.40 -0.49
C TYR A 205 -13.21 11.15 -0.97
N SER A 206 -14.25 10.73 -0.27
CA SER A 206 -14.95 9.49 -0.64
C SER A 206 -15.67 9.59 -2.00
N GLU A 207 -16.19 10.76 -2.36
CA GLU A 207 -16.75 11.02 -3.70
C GLU A 207 -15.64 11.08 -4.76
N ARG A 208 -14.52 11.75 -4.42
CA ARG A 208 -13.34 11.83 -5.30
C ARG A 208 -12.75 10.47 -5.61
N GLU A 209 -12.68 9.59 -4.61
CA GLU A 209 -12.17 8.23 -4.76
C GLU A 209 -13.07 7.38 -5.65
N ARG A 210 -14.39 7.49 -5.50
CA ARG A 210 -15.34 6.81 -6.38
C ARG A 210 -15.28 7.33 -7.82
N ASP A 211 -15.18 8.64 -8.01
CA ASP A 211 -15.03 9.25 -9.33
C ASP A 211 -13.70 8.83 -9.98
N TYR A 212 -12.60 8.90 -9.24
CA TYR A 212 -11.31 8.41 -9.68
C TYR A 212 -11.39 6.96 -10.18
N TYR A 213 -11.99 6.06 -9.39
CA TYR A 213 -12.15 4.66 -9.80
C TYR A 213 -13.03 4.50 -11.04
N ARG A 214 -14.14 5.25 -11.16
CA ARG A 214 -15.01 5.17 -12.35
C ARG A 214 -14.25 5.52 -13.63
N ARG A 215 -13.38 6.52 -13.58
CA ARG A 215 -12.59 7.00 -14.73
C ARG A 215 -11.38 6.13 -15.03
N THR A 216 -10.65 5.73 -14.01
CA THR A 216 -9.33 5.09 -14.18
C THR A 216 -9.36 3.57 -14.00
N ARG A 217 -10.35 3.04 -13.31
CA ARG A 217 -10.41 1.64 -12.84
C ARG A 217 -9.25 1.25 -11.92
N ILE A 218 -8.52 2.22 -11.38
CA ILE A 218 -7.41 2.00 -10.45
C ILE A 218 -7.97 1.94 -9.02
N PHE A 219 -7.92 0.75 -8.40
CA PHE A 219 -8.05 0.60 -6.96
C PHE A 219 -6.64 0.33 -6.40
N PRO A 220 -5.99 1.33 -5.75
CA PRO A 220 -4.58 1.26 -5.42
C PRO A 220 -4.23 0.09 -4.52
N ILE A 221 -3.31 -0.76 -4.99
CA ILE A 221 -2.82 -1.94 -4.28
C ILE A 221 -1.60 -1.55 -3.47
N MET A 222 -1.66 -1.72 -2.16
CA MET A 222 -0.57 -1.38 -1.26
C MET A 222 0.42 -2.51 -1.09
N HIS A 223 -0.09 -3.73 -0.87
CA HIS A 223 0.74 -4.88 -0.54
C HIS A 223 0.34 -6.10 -1.37
N THR A 224 1.33 -6.92 -1.67
CA THR A 224 1.18 -8.24 -2.29
C THR A 224 1.85 -9.30 -1.41
N VAL A 225 1.64 -10.58 -1.72
CA VAL A 225 2.34 -11.70 -1.08
C VAL A 225 3.53 -12.09 -1.94
N VAL A 226 4.70 -12.13 -1.33
CA VAL A 226 5.94 -12.59 -1.97
C VAL A 226 6.46 -13.86 -1.32
N MET A 227 7.16 -14.65 -2.11
CA MET A 227 7.91 -15.82 -1.67
C MET A 227 9.39 -15.62 -1.99
N ARG A 228 10.30 -16.12 -1.17
CA ARG A 228 11.71 -16.15 -1.52
C ARG A 228 11.91 -16.96 -2.80
N GLU A 229 12.76 -16.47 -3.69
CA GLU A 229 13.00 -17.10 -4.99
C GLU A 229 13.58 -18.52 -4.85
N ASP A 230 14.45 -18.77 -3.87
CA ASP A 230 15.01 -20.09 -3.59
C ASP A 230 13.96 -21.12 -3.16
N VAL A 231 12.97 -20.69 -2.35
CA VAL A 231 11.84 -21.53 -1.93
C VAL A 231 10.95 -21.88 -3.14
N TYR A 232 10.64 -20.89 -3.97
CA TYR A 232 9.85 -21.10 -5.18
C TYR A 232 10.54 -22.03 -6.18
N ARG A 233 11.84 -21.85 -6.42
CA ARG A 233 12.59 -22.71 -7.36
C ARG A 233 12.61 -24.16 -6.92
N GLN A 234 12.71 -24.42 -5.60
CA GLN A 234 12.68 -25.79 -5.05
C GLN A 234 11.28 -26.39 -5.03
N ASN A 235 10.25 -25.57 -4.85
CA ASN A 235 8.87 -26.00 -4.64
C ASN A 235 7.86 -25.11 -5.41
N PRO A 236 7.83 -25.11 -6.76
CA PRO A 236 6.98 -24.21 -7.53
C PRO A 236 5.48 -24.34 -7.24
N TRP A 237 5.02 -25.54 -6.87
CA TRP A 237 3.64 -25.86 -6.53
C TRP A 237 3.11 -25.09 -5.30
N VAL A 238 4.01 -24.64 -4.42
CA VAL A 238 3.66 -23.88 -3.20
C VAL A 238 2.92 -22.60 -3.54
N ALA A 239 3.30 -21.92 -4.61
CA ALA A 239 2.63 -20.68 -5.03
C ALA A 239 1.13 -20.91 -5.31
N GLY A 240 0.79 -21.99 -6.03
CA GLY A 240 -0.60 -22.36 -6.31
C GLY A 240 -1.40 -22.73 -5.07
N SER A 241 -0.78 -23.49 -4.15
CA SER A 241 -1.42 -23.88 -2.89
C SER A 241 -1.69 -22.66 -2.00
N ILE A 242 -0.72 -21.76 -1.85
CA ILE A 242 -0.86 -20.49 -1.12
C ILE A 242 -1.95 -19.61 -1.77
N TYR A 243 -1.94 -19.46 -3.10
CA TYR A 243 -2.94 -18.66 -3.80
C TYR A 243 -4.36 -19.14 -3.54
N LYS A 244 -4.62 -20.45 -3.68
CA LYS A 244 -5.94 -21.06 -3.41
C LYS A 244 -6.40 -20.81 -1.98
N ALA A 245 -5.51 -21.04 -1.00
CA ALA A 245 -5.83 -20.83 0.40
C ALA A 245 -6.15 -19.35 0.73
N PHE A 246 -5.40 -18.40 0.16
CA PHE A 246 -5.73 -16.99 0.33
C PHE A 246 -7.03 -16.58 -0.37
N CYS A 247 -7.37 -17.16 -1.52
CA CYS A 247 -8.65 -16.94 -2.17
C CYS A 247 -9.81 -17.42 -1.29
N GLU A 248 -9.73 -18.65 -0.78
CA GLU A 248 -10.73 -19.22 0.12
C GLU A 248 -10.89 -18.38 1.40
N ALA A 249 -9.78 -17.96 2.00
CA ALA A 249 -9.80 -17.12 3.20
C ALA A 249 -10.44 -15.74 2.95
N ARG A 250 -10.17 -15.12 1.80
CA ARG A 250 -10.80 -13.90 1.35
C ARG A 250 -12.30 -14.08 1.15
N ASP A 251 -12.71 -15.14 0.47
CA ASP A 251 -14.12 -15.39 0.16
C ASP A 251 -14.94 -15.57 1.44
N LEU A 252 -14.45 -16.34 2.42
CA LEU A 252 -15.05 -16.46 3.75
C LEU A 252 -15.17 -15.10 4.48
N ALA A 253 -14.23 -14.18 4.29
CA ALA A 253 -14.30 -12.86 4.90
C ALA A 253 -15.32 -11.96 4.20
N VAL A 254 -15.31 -11.93 2.86
CA VAL A 254 -16.19 -11.08 2.05
C VAL A 254 -17.65 -11.53 2.17
N ASP A 255 -17.92 -12.83 2.10
CA ASP A 255 -19.26 -13.39 2.23
C ASP A 255 -19.89 -13.06 3.59
N GLY A 256 -19.06 -13.02 4.63
CA GLY A 256 -19.52 -12.66 5.97
C GLY A 256 -19.84 -11.18 6.19
N LEU A 257 -19.52 -10.29 5.23
CA LEU A 257 -19.83 -8.87 5.38
C LEU A 257 -21.32 -8.55 5.19
N TYR A 258 -22.07 -9.37 4.46
CA TYR A 258 -23.50 -9.16 4.17
C TYR A 258 -24.42 -9.96 5.09
N ASP A 259 -23.89 -10.47 6.19
CA ASP A 259 -24.69 -11.16 7.22
C ASP A 259 -25.40 -10.13 8.08
N THR A 260 -26.74 -10.02 7.94
CA THR A 260 -27.57 -9.08 8.68
C THR A 260 -28.15 -9.68 9.95
N ASP A 261 -28.03 -10.99 10.15
CA ASP A 261 -28.46 -11.65 11.40
C ASP A 261 -27.53 -11.28 12.57
N ALA A 262 -26.20 -11.26 12.28
CA ALA A 262 -25.19 -10.82 13.24
C ALA A 262 -24.01 -10.14 12.54
N LEU A 263 -23.96 -8.80 12.59
CA LEU A 263 -22.87 -8.05 11.96
C LEU A 263 -21.50 -8.44 12.51
N ARG A 264 -20.58 -8.83 11.62
CA ARG A 264 -19.20 -9.19 11.99
C ARG A 264 -18.32 -7.99 12.36
N LEU A 265 -18.66 -6.80 11.89
CA LEU A 265 -17.96 -5.56 12.16
C LEU A 265 -18.84 -4.59 12.91
N SER A 266 -18.30 -3.92 13.92
CA SER A 266 -19.01 -2.90 14.72
C SER A 266 -19.14 -1.58 13.94
N LEU A 267 -19.70 -1.64 12.72
CA LEU A 267 -19.94 -0.49 11.84
C LEU A 267 -21.45 -0.42 11.55
N PRO A 268 -22.20 0.55 12.12
CA PRO A 268 -23.66 0.60 12.02
C PRO A 268 -24.20 0.64 10.58
N TRP A 269 -23.50 1.28 9.69
CA TRP A 269 -23.87 1.38 8.26
C TRP A 269 -23.10 0.44 7.35
N LEU A 270 -22.62 -0.71 7.88
CA LEU A 270 -21.83 -1.68 7.11
C LEU A 270 -22.54 -2.08 5.82
N ILE A 271 -23.82 -2.43 5.89
CA ILE A 271 -24.57 -2.91 4.72
C ILE A 271 -24.70 -1.83 3.65
N SER A 272 -25.06 -0.60 4.02
CA SER A 272 -25.17 0.48 3.04
C SER A 272 -23.82 0.82 2.39
N HIS A 273 -22.73 0.78 3.16
CA HIS A 273 -21.38 0.96 2.62
C HIS A 273 -20.97 -0.18 1.68
N LEU A 274 -21.35 -1.41 2.00
CA LEU A 274 -21.07 -2.57 1.16
C LEU A 274 -21.86 -2.51 -0.15
N GLU A 275 -23.14 -2.17 -0.11
CA GLU A 275 -23.98 -2.00 -1.30
C GLU A 275 -23.48 -0.87 -2.20
N GLU A 276 -23.03 0.23 -1.60
CA GLU A 276 -22.39 1.31 -2.35
C GLU A 276 -21.06 0.87 -2.97
N THR A 277 -20.25 0.10 -2.25
CA THR A 277 -19.02 -0.51 -2.76
C THR A 277 -19.32 -1.41 -3.96
N TRP A 278 -20.32 -2.26 -3.88
CA TRP A 278 -20.73 -3.13 -4.99
C TRP A 278 -21.21 -2.34 -6.21
N ARG A 279 -21.92 -1.23 -6.00
CA ARG A 279 -22.40 -0.37 -7.09
C ARG A 279 -21.26 0.29 -7.85
N VAL A 280 -20.14 0.59 -7.16
CA VAL A 280 -18.98 1.28 -7.75
C VAL A 280 -17.93 0.30 -8.26
N LEU A 281 -17.53 -0.68 -7.44
CA LEU A 281 -16.42 -1.60 -7.74
C LEU A 281 -16.87 -2.97 -8.25
N GLY A 282 -18.15 -3.33 -8.09
CA GLY A 282 -18.67 -4.66 -8.35
C GLY A 282 -18.64 -5.57 -7.12
N LYS A 283 -19.29 -6.74 -7.20
CA LYS A 283 -19.37 -7.67 -6.06
C LYS A 283 -18.01 -8.27 -5.70
N ASP A 284 -17.15 -8.53 -6.69
CA ASP A 284 -15.79 -9.03 -6.48
C ASP A 284 -14.78 -7.88 -6.30
N PHE A 285 -15.12 -6.90 -5.45
CA PHE A 285 -14.32 -5.68 -5.23
C PHE A 285 -12.92 -5.96 -4.62
N TRP A 286 -12.72 -7.12 -4.02
CA TRP A 286 -11.44 -7.54 -3.44
C TRP A 286 -10.79 -8.69 -4.21
N ALA A 287 -11.05 -8.79 -5.52
CA ALA A 287 -10.47 -9.82 -6.38
C ALA A 287 -8.95 -9.92 -6.26
N TYR A 288 -8.45 -11.15 -6.17
CA TYR A 288 -7.03 -11.47 -6.38
C TYR A 288 -6.79 -11.80 -7.86
N GLY A 289 -5.55 -12.03 -8.23
CA GLY A 289 -5.18 -12.32 -9.61
C GLY A 289 -4.76 -11.08 -10.40
N LEU A 290 -4.08 -11.31 -11.52
CA LEU A 290 -3.55 -10.26 -12.38
C LEU A 290 -4.65 -9.54 -13.16
N LYS A 291 -5.55 -10.28 -13.80
CA LYS A 291 -6.55 -9.73 -14.73
C LYS A 291 -7.44 -8.66 -14.12
N PRO A 292 -8.10 -8.87 -12.94
CA PRO A 292 -8.97 -7.87 -12.34
C PRO A 292 -8.20 -6.66 -11.77
N ASN A 293 -6.91 -6.81 -11.54
CA ASN A 293 -6.06 -5.79 -10.92
C ASN A 293 -5.13 -5.08 -11.93
N ARG A 294 -5.20 -5.44 -13.22
CA ARG A 294 -4.29 -4.94 -14.26
C ARG A 294 -4.15 -3.41 -14.26
N PRO A 295 -5.23 -2.59 -14.22
CA PRO A 295 -5.08 -1.13 -14.23
C PRO A 295 -4.25 -0.58 -13.06
N ALA A 296 -4.42 -1.13 -11.87
CA ALA A 296 -3.64 -0.70 -10.70
C ALA A 296 -2.18 -1.19 -10.76
N LEU A 297 -1.93 -2.36 -11.36
CA LEU A 297 -0.60 -2.91 -11.55
C LEU A 297 0.18 -2.17 -12.64
N GLU A 298 -0.48 -1.79 -13.74
CA GLU A 298 0.09 -0.92 -14.78
C GLU A 298 0.44 0.46 -14.19
N ALA A 299 -0.48 1.05 -13.41
CA ALA A 299 -0.26 2.33 -12.77
C ALA A 299 0.97 2.30 -11.83
N ILE A 300 1.11 1.31 -10.95
CA ILE A 300 2.26 1.26 -10.03
C ILE A 300 3.57 1.03 -10.77
N GLY A 301 3.58 0.19 -11.82
CA GLY A 301 4.76 -0.04 -12.67
C GLY A 301 5.23 1.24 -13.35
N GLN A 302 4.27 2.02 -13.89
CA GLN A 302 4.53 3.31 -14.52
C GLN A 302 4.96 4.36 -13.49
N TYR A 303 4.27 4.50 -12.37
CA TYR A 303 4.56 5.50 -11.34
C TYR A 303 5.93 5.30 -10.68
N VAL A 304 6.32 4.06 -10.42
CA VAL A 304 7.66 3.74 -9.89
C VAL A 304 8.77 4.16 -10.86
N TYR A 305 8.55 4.00 -12.16
CA TYR A 305 9.47 4.46 -13.21
C TYR A 305 9.51 5.98 -13.33
N GLU A 306 8.36 6.65 -13.48
CA GLU A 306 8.26 8.10 -13.65
C GLU A 306 8.84 8.87 -12.46
N GLN A 307 8.70 8.34 -11.24
CA GLN A 307 9.26 8.90 -10.03
C GLN A 307 10.75 8.58 -9.82
N GLY A 308 11.38 7.87 -10.76
CA GLY A 308 12.82 7.58 -10.76
C GLY A 308 13.25 6.47 -9.82
N PHE A 309 12.33 5.70 -9.23
CA PHE A 309 12.69 4.60 -8.32
C PHE A 309 13.18 3.35 -9.06
N SER A 310 12.83 3.22 -10.33
CA SER A 310 13.26 2.15 -11.24
C SER A 310 13.78 2.74 -12.55
N PRO A 311 14.81 2.15 -13.19
CA PRO A 311 15.31 2.58 -14.49
C PRO A 311 14.35 2.27 -15.66
N ARG A 312 13.31 1.44 -15.44
CA ARG A 312 12.31 1.09 -16.44
C ARG A 312 10.93 0.86 -15.78
N ALA A 313 9.88 0.99 -16.56
CA ALA A 313 8.57 0.51 -16.16
C ALA A 313 8.57 -1.03 -16.11
N VAL A 314 7.85 -1.59 -15.13
CA VAL A 314 7.68 -3.04 -14.97
C VAL A 314 6.25 -3.39 -15.37
N SER A 315 6.10 -4.30 -16.32
CA SER A 315 4.76 -4.72 -16.76
C SER A 315 4.10 -5.64 -15.72
N PRO A 316 2.77 -5.67 -15.63
CA PRO A 316 2.05 -6.59 -14.74
C PRO A 316 2.42 -8.07 -14.96
N ASP A 317 2.69 -8.45 -16.20
CA ASP A 317 3.01 -9.83 -16.57
C ASP A 317 4.40 -10.28 -16.07
N GLU A 318 5.27 -9.32 -15.70
CA GLU A 318 6.59 -9.59 -15.08
C GLU A 318 6.52 -9.71 -13.55
N LEU A 319 5.42 -9.27 -12.92
CA LEU A 319 5.35 -9.15 -11.46
C LEU A 319 5.11 -10.48 -10.76
N PHE A 320 4.37 -11.37 -11.35
CA PHE A 320 3.89 -12.58 -10.68
C PHE A 320 4.45 -13.85 -11.29
N VAL A 321 4.40 -14.92 -10.51
CA VAL A 321 4.70 -16.26 -11.02
C VAL A 321 3.73 -16.61 -12.17
N PRO A 322 4.22 -17.32 -13.21
CA PRO A 322 3.39 -17.67 -14.36
C PRO A 322 2.24 -18.62 -13.96
N ASP A 323 1.20 -18.66 -14.82
CA ASP A 323 0.09 -19.61 -14.77
C ASP A 323 -0.82 -19.52 -13.53
N MET A 324 -1.11 -18.31 -13.04
CA MET A 324 -2.07 -18.07 -11.96
C MET A 324 -3.17 -17.07 -12.33
#